data_708462e097f11aea1cda1caa4fb04f7a
#
_entry.id   708462e097f11aea1cda1caa4fb04f7a
#
_cell.length_a   1.000
_cell.length_b   1.000
_cell.length_c   1.000
_cell.angle_alpha   90.00
_cell.angle_beta   90.00
_cell.angle_gamma   90.00
#
_symmetry.space_group_name_H-M   'P 1'
#
loop_
_entity.id
_entity.type
_entity.pdbx_description
1 polymer ?
#
loop_
_entity_poly.entity_id
_entity_poly.type
_entity_poly.pdbx_seq_one_letter_code
_entity_poly.pdbx_strand_id
1 'polypeptide(L)'
;MAYKQKNNPYKVTSCGRRRTFMQGNDLPKERTEGHPFKKLRKTTRGKGRHSLHAKEGAGMTEAGRKAYKKENPGSTLSAPVTGKVKAGSKAAKRRKSFCARSRSWKSERGLAARRRWKC
;
A
#
# COMPACT_ATOMS: atom_id res chain seq x y z
N MET A 1 2.71 25.94 -39.46
CA MET A 1 3.49 26.97 -38.75
C MET A 1 3.65 26.57 -37.29
N ALA A 2 4.91 26.51 -36.85
CA ALA A 2 5.13 26.25 -35.43
C ALA A 2 4.77 27.50 -34.60
N TYR A 3 3.82 27.42 -33.72
CA TYR A 3 3.46 28.47 -32.80
C TYR A 3 4.60 28.66 -31.78
N LYS A 4 5.32 29.77 -31.87
CA LYS A 4 6.30 30.14 -30.84
C LYS A 4 5.59 30.92 -29.75
N GLN A 5 5.35 30.29 -28.62
CA GLN A 5 4.92 30.98 -27.42
C GLN A 5 6.03 31.90 -26.95
N LYS A 6 5.83 33.21 -27.08
CA LYS A 6 6.67 34.22 -26.42
C LYS A 6 6.45 34.05 -24.90
N ASN A 7 7.53 33.99 -24.16
CA ASN A 7 7.54 33.88 -22.68
C ASN A 7 7.24 32.49 -22.10
N ASN A 8 7.57 31.41 -22.81
CA ASN A 8 7.54 30.11 -22.19
C ASN A 8 8.84 29.90 -21.37
N PRO A 9 8.79 29.86 -20.04
CA PRO A 9 9.98 29.66 -19.22
C PRO A 9 10.60 28.27 -19.35
N TYR A 10 9.93 27.37 -20.03
CA TYR A 10 10.38 25.99 -20.20
C TYR A 10 10.84 25.74 -21.62
N LYS A 11 12.04 25.17 -21.76
CA LYS A 11 12.53 24.69 -23.05
C LYS A 11 11.61 23.55 -23.53
N VAL A 12 11.06 23.71 -24.71
CA VAL A 12 10.23 22.69 -25.36
C VAL A 12 11.12 21.77 -26.17
N THR A 13 10.92 20.48 -26.09
CA THR A 13 11.59 19.48 -26.93
C THR A 13 11.06 19.57 -28.36
N SER A 14 11.79 18.99 -29.32
CA SER A 14 11.43 18.98 -30.75
C SER A 14 10.04 18.39 -31.02
N CYS A 15 9.50 17.57 -30.12
CA CYS A 15 8.13 17.03 -30.19
C CYS A 15 7.11 17.84 -29.41
N GLY A 16 7.42 19.09 -29.02
CA GLY A 16 6.50 19.96 -28.29
C GLY A 16 6.27 19.61 -26.82
N ARG A 17 6.87 18.55 -26.32
CA ARG A 17 6.78 18.21 -24.92
C ARG A 17 7.66 19.12 -24.08
N ARG A 18 7.09 19.66 -23.02
CA ARG A 18 7.90 20.34 -22.01
C ARG A 18 8.89 19.35 -21.43
N ARG A 19 10.15 19.70 -21.43
CA ARG A 19 11.09 18.96 -20.60
C ARG A 19 10.62 19.11 -19.16
N THR A 20 10.22 18.02 -18.59
CA THR A 20 9.99 18.02 -17.15
C THR A 20 11.31 18.31 -16.48
N PHE A 21 11.29 19.20 -15.53
CA PHE A 21 12.42 19.60 -14.68
C PHE A 21 13.12 18.38 -14.04
N MET A 22 12.54 17.21 -14.12
CA MET A 22 12.93 16.01 -13.44
C MET A 22 13.28 14.87 -14.39
N GLN A 23 14.24 15.08 -15.29
CA GLN A 23 14.83 13.98 -16.05
C GLN A 23 16.06 13.42 -15.31
N GLY A 24 16.04 12.12 -15.06
CA GLY A 24 17.19 11.38 -14.56
C GLY A 24 17.58 11.72 -13.11
N ASN A 25 18.84 12.03 -12.92
CA ASN A 25 19.45 12.20 -11.60
C ASN A 25 19.03 13.46 -10.83
N ASP A 26 18.23 14.33 -11.44
CA ASP A 26 17.76 15.59 -10.84
C ASP A 26 16.53 15.44 -9.95
N LEU A 27 16.05 14.22 -9.76
CA LEU A 27 15.05 13.94 -8.74
C LEU A 27 15.67 14.22 -7.37
N PRO A 28 15.09 15.13 -6.58
CA PRO A 28 15.57 15.37 -5.24
C PRO A 28 15.65 14.05 -4.47
N LYS A 29 16.84 13.68 -4.03
CA LYS A 29 17.07 12.46 -3.23
C LYS A 29 16.16 12.43 -2.00
N GLU A 30 15.77 13.58 -1.51
CA GLU A 30 14.86 13.75 -0.37
C GLU A 30 13.45 13.21 -0.61
N ARG A 31 12.96 13.23 -1.87
CA ARG A 31 11.64 12.67 -2.20
C ARG A 31 11.55 11.17 -1.96
N THR A 32 12.69 10.52 -1.84
CA THR A 32 12.76 9.09 -1.63
C THR A 32 12.86 8.71 -0.15
N GLU A 33 13.23 9.62 0.72
CA GLU A 33 13.42 9.31 2.15
C GLU A 33 12.20 9.53 3.02
N GLY A 34 11.27 10.38 2.60
CA GLY A 34 10.08 10.75 3.37
C GLY A 34 8.80 9.98 3.03
N HIS A 35 8.80 9.08 2.03
CA HIS A 35 7.55 8.42 1.65
C HIS A 35 7.18 7.30 2.62
N PRO A 36 6.01 7.37 3.29
CA PRO A 36 5.62 6.42 4.34
C PRO A 36 5.57 4.96 3.87
N PHE A 37 5.45 4.75 2.56
CA PHE A 37 5.41 3.40 1.98
C PHE A 37 6.76 2.81 1.62
N LYS A 38 7.86 3.55 1.82
CA LYS A 38 9.19 3.12 1.38
C LYS A 38 9.77 2.00 2.22
N LYS A 39 9.42 1.95 3.48
CA LYS A 39 9.91 0.96 4.43
C LYS A 39 9.08 -0.33 4.42
N LEU A 40 7.84 -0.27 3.94
CA LEU A 40 7.00 -1.44 3.77
C LEU A 40 7.30 -2.13 2.43
N ARG A 41 7.95 -3.27 2.51
CA ARG A 41 8.25 -4.07 1.32
C ARG A 41 6.96 -4.65 0.75
N LYS A 42 6.67 -4.34 -0.51
CA LYS A 42 5.53 -4.93 -1.23
C LYS A 42 5.75 -6.39 -1.65
N THR A 43 6.97 -6.90 -1.49
CA THR A 43 7.28 -8.29 -1.83
C THR A 43 6.49 -9.26 -0.96
N THR A 44 6.00 -10.31 -1.60
CA THR A 44 5.28 -11.42 -0.96
C THR A 44 6.15 -12.67 -0.83
N ARG A 45 7.41 -12.60 -1.24
CA ARG A 45 8.36 -13.73 -1.23
C ARG A 45 9.60 -13.38 -0.40
N GLY A 46 10.28 -14.40 0.08
CA GLY A 46 11.54 -14.29 0.80
C GLY A 46 11.40 -14.05 2.30
N LYS A 47 12.54 -14.15 2.99
CA LYS A 47 12.64 -13.82 4.42
C LYS A 47 12.44 -12.32 4.64
N GLY A 48 11.79 -11.94 5.72
CA GLY A 48 11.53 -10.53 6.05
C GLY A 48 10.49 -9.85 5.16
N ARG A 49 9.69 -10.61 4.42
CA ARG A 49 8.56 -10.08 3.65
C ARG A 49 7.54 -9.41 4.57
N HIS A 50 6.98 -8.30 4.12
CA HIS A 50 5.96 -7.56 4.88
C HIS A 50 4.52 -7.91 4.47
N SER A 51 4.36 -8.61 3.35
CA SER A 51 3.05 -9.00 2.83
C SER A 51 2.99 -10.50 2.57
N LEU A 52 1.81 -11.08 2.79
CA LEU A 52 1.52 -12.47 2.45
C LEU A 52 1.08 -12.60 1.00
N HIS A 53 1.38 -13.73 0.38
CA HIS A 53 0.84 -14.09 -0.92
C HIS A 53 -0.67 -14.38 -0.82
N ALA A 54 -1.41 -14.22 -1.93
CA ALA A 54 -2.84 -14.49 -1.95
C ALA A 54 -3.17 -15.94 -1.53
N LYS A 55 -2.36 -16.91 -1.94
CA LYS A 55 -2.50 -18.32 -1.54
C LYS A 55 -2.37 -18.55 -0.04
N GLU A 56 -1.65 -17.68 0.67
CA GLU A 56 -1.45 -17.73 2.12
C GLU A 56 -2.47 -16.90 2.90
N GLY A 57 -3.45 -16.33 2.20
CA GLY A 57 -4.53 -15.55 2.79
C GLY A 57 -4.35 -14.04 2.72
N ALA A 58 -3.36 -13.55 1.98
CA ALA A 58 -3.08 -12.12 1.79
C ALA A 58 -2.90 -11.33 3.10
N GLY A 59 -2.75 -10.01 3.01
CA GLY A 59 -2.55 -9.14 4.14
C GLY A 59 -1.10 -9.00 4.58
N MET A 60 -0.88 -8.39 5.72
CA MET A 60 0.46 -8.16 6.27
C MET A 60 0.97 -9.33 7.10
N THR A 61 2.28 -9.58 7.01
CA THR A 61 2.99 -10.46 7.95
C THR A 61 3.14 -9.77 9.32
N GLU A 62 3.60 -10.52 10.30
CA GLU A 62 3.96 -9.93 11.61
C GLU A 62 5.07 -8.89 11.48
N ALA A 63 6.11 -9.19 10.69
CA ALA A 63 7.19 -8.25 10.39
C ALA A 63 6.64 -6.97 9.72
N GLY A 64 5.70 -7.10 8.78
CA GLY A 64 5.03 -5.97 8.15
C GLY A 64 4.25 -5.12 9.15
N ARG A 65 3.51 -5.74 10.07
CA ARG A 65 2.79 -5.02 11.13
C ARG A 65 3.72 -4.29 12.10
N LYS A 66 4.84 -4.93 12.47
CA LYS A 66 5.86 -4.28 13.32
C LYS A 66 6.48 -3.08 12.63
N ALA A 67 6.86 -3.21 11.35
CA ALA A 67 7.40 -2.11 10.56
C ALA A 67 6.39 -0.97 10.43
N TYR A 68 5.13 -1.27 10.14
CA TYR A 68 4.08 -0.27 10.04
C TYR A 68 3.87 0.49 11.35
N LYS A 69 3.84 -0.19 12.48
CA LYS A 69 3.71 0.45 13.80
C LYS A 69 4.90 1.34 14.14
N LYS A 70 6.10 0.95 13.73
CA LYS A 70 7.31 1.76 13.93
C LYS A 70 7.22 3.08 13.14
N GLU A 71 6.67 3.02 11.93
CA GLU A 71 6.50 4.21 11.08
C GLU A 71 5.30 5.08 11.48
N ASN A 72 4.29 4.45 12.06
CA ASN A 72 3.05 5.12 12.46
C ASN A 72 2.83 4.92 13.96
N PRO A 73 3.52 5.68 14.83
CA PRO A 73 3.30 5.63 16.26
C PRO A 73 1.83 5.96 16.57
N GLY A 74 1.22 5.20 17.46
CA GLY A 74 -0.22 5.34 17.76
C GLY A 74 -1.15 4.49 16.90
N SER A 75 -0.64 3.78 15.89
CA SER A 75 -1.45 2.85 15.10
C SER A 75 -1.95 1.66 15.92
N THR A 76 -3.25 1.42 15.85
CA THR A 76 -3.92 0.28 16.50
C THR A 76 -3.97 -0.98 15.64
N LEU A 77 -3.13 -1.04 14.58
CA LEU A 77 -3.10 -2.16 13.65
C LEU A 77 -2.82 -3.47 14.37
N SER A 78 -3.77 -4.39 14.32
CA SER A 78 -3.72 -5.69 14.99
C SER A 78 -3.74 -6.83 13.98
N ALA A 79 -3.35 -8.04 14.43
CA ALA A 79 -3.42 -9.24 13.62
C ALA A 79 -4.84 -9.53 13.13
N PRO A 80 -5.01 -10.21 11.98
CA PRO A 80 -6.33 -10.63 11.52
C PRO A 80 -6.95 -11.62 12.50
N VAL A 81 -8.27 -11.60 12.58
CA VAL A 81 -9.03 -12.51 13.45
C VAL A 81 -9.33 -13.79 12.67
N THR A 82 -8.50 -14.81 12.86
CA THR A 82 -8.57 -16.07 12.13
C THR A 82 -9.16 -17.23 12.92
N GLY A 83 -9.12 -17.14 14.26
CA GLY A 83 -9.59 -18.20 15.17
C GLY A 83 -11.09 -18.14 15.48
N LYS A 84 -11.52 -19.04 16.35
CA LYS A 84 -12.85 -18.98 16.96
C LYS A 84 -12.94 -17.71 17.82
N VAL A 85 -14.05 -17.02 17.76
CA VAL A 85 -14.27 -15.80 18.55
C VAL A 85 -15.59 -15.93 19.34
N LYS A 86 -15.54 -15.46 20.56
CA LYS A 86 -16.76 -15.37 21.41
C LYS A 86 -17.68 -14.27 20.85
N ALA A 87 -18.97 -14.56 20.76
CA ALA A 87 -19.94 -13.56 20.34
C ALA A 87 -19.86 -12.30 21.21
N GLY A 88 -20.03 -11.13 20.62
CA GLY A 88 -19.93 -9.83 21.31
C GLY A 88 -18.51 -9.35 21.66
N SER A 89 -17.50 -10.19 21.51
CA SER A 89 -16.10 -9.78 21.80
C SER A 89 -15.59 -8.69 20.84
N LYS A 90 -14.54 -7.96 21.24
CA LYS A 90 -13.85 -7.00 20.38
C LYS A 90 -13.36 -7.65 19.07
N ALA A 91 -12.90 -8.90 19.13
CA ALA A 91 -12.48 -9.66 17.96
C ALA A 91 -13.66 -9.96 17.03
N ALA A 92 -14.83 -10.32 17.55
CA ALA A 92 -16.04 -10.54 16.76
C ALA A 92 -16.49 -9.25 16.05
N LYS A 93 -16.48 -8.12 16.77
CA LYS A 93 -16.80 -6.80 16.19
C LYS A 93 -15.84 -6.42 15.07
N ARG A 94 -14.53 -6.65 15.26
CA ARG A 94 -13.51 -6.42 14.23
C ARG A 94 -13.73 -7.29 12.99
N ARG A 95 -14.02 -8.57 13.16
CA ARG A 95 -14.35 -9.47 12.05
C ARG A 95 -15.57 -8.99 11.30
N LYS A 96 -16.66 -8.69 11.99
CA LYS A 96 -17.89 -8.17 11.39
C LYS A 96 -17.65 -6.90 10.58
N SER A 97 -16.89 -5.96 11.13
CA SER A 97 -16.51 -4.71 10.46
C SER A 97 -15.67 -4.96 9.20
N PHE A 98 -14.68 -5.83 9.27
CA PHE A 98 -13.87 -6.21 8.11
C PHE A 98 -14.71 -6.87 7.01
N CYS A 99 -15.54 -7.84 7.39
CA CYS A 99 -16.39 -8.56 6.43
C CYS A 99 -17.39 -7.63 5.75
N ALA A 100 -17.94 -6.66 6.45
CA ALA A 100 -18.84 -5.66 5.89
C ALA A 100 -18.12 -4.75 4.85
N ARG A 101 -16.95 -4.21 5.22
CA ARG A 101 -16.16 -3.33 4.33
C ARG A 101 -15.63 -4.05 3.10
N SER A 102 -15.28 -5.32 3.22
CA SER A 102 -14.70 -6.11 2.15
C SER A 102 -15.74 -6.85 1.28
N ARG A 103 -17.02 -6.63 1.50
CA ARG A 103 -18.09 -7.33 0.79
C ARG A 103 -18.00 -7.19 -0.74
N SER A 104 -17.62 -6.02 -1.21
CA SER A 104 -17.50 -5.73 -2.64
C SER A 104 -16.17 -6.15 -3.27
N TRP A 105 -15.25 -6.69 -2.49
CA TRP A 105 -13.94 -7.08 -3.01
C TRP A 105 -14.04 -8.32 -3.90
N LYS A 106 -13.60 -8.17 -5.14
CA LYS A 106 -13.64 -9.25 -6.16
C LYS A 106 -12.25 -9.77 -6.53
N SER A 107 -11.19 -9.06 -6.14
CA SER A 107 -9.82 -9.49 -6.44
C SER A 107 -9.45 -10.78 -5.72
N GLU A 108 -8.56 -11.58 -6.31
CA GLU A 108 -8.06 -12.81 -5.69
C GLU A 108 -7.50 -12.56 -4.28
N ARG A 109 -6.71 -11.50 -4.12
CA ARG A 109 -6.19 -11.08 -2.82
C ARG A 109 -7.30 -10.73 -1.83
N GLY A 110 -8.29 -10.00 -2.29
CA GLY A 110 -9.43 -9.61 -1.45
C GLY A 110 -10.23 -10.81 -0.99
N LEU A 111 -10.52 -11.74 -1.88
CA LEU A 111 -11.23 -12.98 -1.58
C LEU A 111 -10.42 -13.89 -0.64
N ALA A 112 -9.11 -13.98 -0.82
CA ALA A 112 -8.22 -14.71 0.07
C ALA A 112 -8.20 -14.12 1.49
N ALA A 113 -8.15 -12.79 1.60
CA ALA A 113 -8.25 -12.11 2.89
C ALA A 113 -9.60 -12.38 3.58
N ARG A 114 -10.71 -12.33 2.84
CA ARG A 114 -12.04 -12.65 3.36
C ARG A 114 -12.12 -14.08 3.90
N ARG A 115 -11.60 -15.05 3.14
CA ARG A 115 -11.53 -16.46 3.60
C ARG A 115 -10.71 -16.58 4.89
N ARG A 116 -9.58 -15.89 4.96
CA ARG A 116 -8.72 -15.90 6.16
C ARG A 116 -9.42 -15.31 7.38
N TRP A 117 -10.21 -14.25 7.21
CA TRP A 117 -11.00 -13.65 8.27
C TRP A 117 -12.28 -14.44 8.59
N LYS A 118 -12.57 -15.50 7.83
CA LYS A 118 -13.79 -16.32 7.95
C LYS A 118 -15.07 -15.47 7.80
N CYS A 119 -15.06 -14.67 6.75
CA CYS A 119 -16.27 -13.97 6.30
C CYS A 119 -17.24 -14.96 5.58
#